data_6447e762c35d0fddf015d941dd0343db
#
_entry.id   6447e762c35d0fddf015d941dd0343db
#
_cell.length_a   1.000
_cell.length_b   1.000
_cell.length_c   1.000
_cell.angle_alpha   90.00
_cell.angle_beta   90.00
_cell.angle_gamma   90.00
#
_symmetry.space_group_name_H-M   'P 1'
#
loop_
_entity.id
_entity.type
_entity.pdbx_description
1 polymer ?
#
loop_
_entity_poly.entity_id
_entity_poly.type
_entity_poly.pdbx_seq_one_letter_code
_entity_poly.pdbx_strand_id
1 'polypeptide(L)'
;MKNMKKYIAIILAVLMFAVCFTACSKDKGDVKKADNEIPAAFEGRLMEPYIDLILSKAYTFETTPKTETPITFVQYGDDQKMLSLNVELEGQPTAITYMLKDGTYYLLTAADKNYTELSASQVKKLKVDELFNNASLEKFPNASYMGTGTSTISGVEYTYEDYFNPLVQVKNRYYFDEDGKLTYMARINDKGKVGQKIPVSVLETNPTVFDVLNEYEFIEQAPVTKKANGVTTRKAS
;
A
#
# COMPACT_ATOMS: atom_id res chain seq x y z
N MET A 1 2.95 -9.06 25.05
CA MET A 1 3.02 -10.24 24.16
C MET A 1 1.67 -10.74 23.65
N LYS A 2 0.57 -10.66 24.41
CA LYS A 2 -0.77 -11.08 23.95
C LYS A 2 -1.31 -10.19 22.82
N ASN A 3 -1.03 -8.89 22.88
CA ASN A 3 -1.51 -7.91 21.91
C ASN A 3 -0.77 -8.00 20.57
N MET A 4 0.56 -8.19 20.55
CA MET A 4 1.34 -8.28 19.31
C MET A 4 0.94 -9.45 18.40
N LYS A 5 0.44 -10.57 18.96
CA LYS A 5 -0.12 -11.69 18.16
C LYS A 5 -1.44 -11.32 17.51
N LYS A 6 -2.25 -10.44 18.15
CA LYS A 6 -3.49 -9.93 17.56
C LYS A 6 -3.21 -8.97 16.40
N TYR A 7 -2.19 -8.09 16.54
CA TYR A 7 -1.76 -7.20 15.45
C TYR A 7 -1.33 -7.99 14.20
N ILE A 8 -0.58 -9.09 14.37
CA ILE A 8 -0.14 -9.94 13.26
C ILE A 8 -1.33 -10.61 12.56
N ALA A 9 -2.36 -11.04 13.29
CA ALA A 9 -3.54 -11.67 12.72
C ALA A 9 -4.41 -10.67 11.93
N ILE A 10 -4.52 -9.43 12.40
CA ILE A 10 -5.28 -8.36 11.73
C ILE A 10 -4.52 -7.90 10.47
N ILE A 11 -3.20 -7.73 10.54
CA ILE A 11 -2.35 -7.41 9.38
C ILE A 11 -2.47 -8.50 8.30
N LEU A 12 -2.56 -9.77 8.68
CA LEU A 12 -2.78 -10.86 7.73
C LEU A 12 -4.17 -10.81 7.05
N ALA A 13 -5.20 -10.35 7.74
CA ALA A 13 -6.54 -10.18 7.16
C ALA A 13 -6.57 -9.01 6.17
N VAL A 14 -5.92 -7.88 6.50
CA VAL A 14 -5.78 -6.72 5.59
C VAL A 14 -4.91 -7.07 4.38
N LEU A 15 -3.88 -7.91 4.55
CA LEU A 15 -3.04 -8.41 3.45
C LEU A 15 -3.84 -9.22 2.41
N MET A 16 -4.91 -9.90 2.79
CA MET A 16 -5.76 -10.62 1.82
C MET A 16 -6.49 -9.67 0.85
N PHE A 17 -6.69 -8.41 1.20
CA PHE A 17 -7.27 -7.40 0.31
C PHE A 17 -6.21 -6.68 -0.54
N ALA A 18 -5.00 -6.48 -0.01
CA ALA A 18 -3.86 -5.98 -0.80
C ALA A 18 -3.41 -6.95 -1.90
N VAL A 19 -3.72 -8.26 -1.78
CA VAL A 19 -3.50 -9.30 -2.82
C VAL A 19 -4.28 -9.02 -4.11
N CYS A 20 -5.21 -8.07 -4.14
CA CYS A 20 -5.74 -7.59 -5.41
C CYS A 20 -4.66 -6.99 -6.34
N PHE A 21 -3.50 -6.63 -5.83
CA PHE A 21 -2.41 -6.02 -6.60
C PHE A 21 -1.24 -6.96 -6.90
N THR A 22 -1.12 -8.11 -6.23
CA THR A 22 0.04 -8.99 -6.42
C THR A 22 -0.36 -10.45 -6.52
N ALA A 23 -0.35 -11.01 -7.71
CA ALA A 23 -0.09 -12.43 -7.89
C ALA A 23 1.41 -12.65 -7.72
N CYS A 24 1.83 -13.53 -6.81
CA CYS A 24 3.23 -13.90 -6.64
C CYS A 24 3.81 -14.38 -7.98
N SER A 25 4.64 -13.59 -8.61
CA SER A 25 5.54 -14.02 -9.66
C SER A 25 6.95 -14.07 -9.07
N LYS A 26 7.50 -15.27 -9.00
CA LYS A 26 8.94 -15.51 -8.81
C LYS A 26 9.62 -15.35 -10.16
N ASP A 27 9.86 -14.14 -10.59
CA ASP A 27 10.83 -13.90 -11.65
C ASP A 27 11.66 -12.68 -11.31
N LYS A 28 12.97 -12.94 -11.16
CA LYS A 28 14.02 -11.92 -11.10
C LYS A 28 14.22 -11.41 -12.53
N GLY A 29 13.34 -10.55 -13.00
CA GLY A 29 13.59 -9.73 -14.16
C GLY A 29 14.39 -8.52 -13.71
N ASP A 30 15.57 -8.31 -14.29
CA ASP A 30 16.33 -7.07 -14.15
C ASP A 30 15.42 -5.90 -14.52
N VAL A 31 15.00 -5.13 -13.52
CA VAL A 31 14.30 -3.87 -13.72
C VAL A 31 15.35 -2.91 -14.26
N LYS A 32 15.36 -2.71 -15.58
CA LYS A 32 16.06 -1.58 -16.18
C LYS A 32 15.61 -0.31 -15.45
N LYS A 33 16.58 0.52 -14.99
CA LYS A 33 16.31 1.90 -14.57
C LYS A 33 15.38 2.51 -15.59
N ALA A 34 14.17 2.87 -15.16
CA ALA A 34 13.24 3.61 -16.00
C ALA A 34 13.91 4.96 -16.30
N ASP A 35 14.18 5.22 -17.56
CA ASP A 35 14.27 6.59 -18.04
C ASP A 35 12.91 7.22 -17.68
N ASN A 36 12.90 8.48 -17.20
CA ASN A 36 11.69 9.20 -16.77
C ASN A 36 10.75 9.54 -17.96
N GLU A 37 10.77 8.74 -19.02
CA GLU A 37 9.89 8.89 -20.16
C GLU A 37 8.56 8.16 -19.90
N ILE A 38 7.48 8.88 -20.18
CA ILE A 38 6.13 8.31 -20.11
C ILE A 38 6.05 7.17 -21.13
N PRO A 39 5.68 5.94 -20.70
CA PRO A 39 5.56 4.85 -21.66
C PRO A 39 4.47 5.14 -22.70
N ALA A 40 4.71 4.80 -23.97
CA ALA A 40 3.79 5.03 -25.10
C ALA A 40 2.36 4.50 -24.86
N ALA A 41 2.20 3.52 -23.99
CA ALA A 41 0.88 3.02 -23.57
C ALA A 41 0.01 4.06 -22.87
N PHE A 42 0.59 5.15 -22.37
CA PHE A 42 -0.10 6.20 -21.60
C PHE A 42 -0.11 7.57 -22.31
N GLU A 43 0.70 7.77 -23.34
CA GLU A 43 0.78 9.05 -24.06
C GLU A 43 -0.60 9.50 -24.59
N GLY A 44 -0.96 10.76 -24.28
CA GLY A 44 -2.23 11.37 -24.67
C GLY A 44 -3.47 10.77 -24.01
N ARG A 45 -3.31 10.02 -22.90
CA ARG A 45 -4.41 9.38 -22.18
C ARG A 45 -4.71 10.07 -20.87
N LEU A 46 -5.91 9.79 -20.32
CA LEU A 46 -6.32 10.32 -19.00
C LEU A 46 -5.43 9.84 -17.87
N MET A 47 -4.80 8.66 -18.02
CA MET A 47 -3.88 8.11 -17.02
C MET A 47 -2.47 8.76 -17.07
N GLU A 48 -2.10 9.46 -18.13
CA GLU A 48 -0.75 10.04 -18.33
C GLU A 48 -0.26 10.89 -17.14
N PRO A 49 -1.02 11.88 -16.61
CA PRO A 49 -0.57 12.69 -15.49
C PRO A 49 -0.28 11.89 -14.22
N TYR A 50 -0.99 10.79 -14.00
CA TYR A 50 -0.79 9.91 -12.86
C TYR A 50 0.45 9.03 -13.02
N ILE A 51 0.77 8.64 -14.25
CA ILE A 51 2.02 7.93 -14.57
C ILE A 51 3.22 8.82 -14.33
N ASP A 52 3.15 10.08 -14.70
CA ASP A 52 4.22 11.05 -14.44
C ASP A 52 4.51 11.16 -12.92
N LEU A 53 3.47 11.31 -12.10
CA LEU A 53 3.61 11.29 -10.64
C LEU A 53 4.22 10.00 -10.11
N ILE A 54 3.83 8.84 -10.64
CA ILE A 54 4.37 7.54 -10.21
C ILE A 54 5.86 7.42 -10.60
N LEU A 55 6.22 7.84 -11.81
CA LEU A 55 7.61 7.80 -12.30
C LEU A 55 8.51 8.78 -11.54
N SER A 56 7.98 9.94 -11.16
CA SER A 56 8.71 10.91 -10.32
C SER A 56 8.95 10.43 -8.90
N LYS A 57 8.25 9.35 -8.47
CA LYS A 57 8.26 8.83 -7.10
C LYS A 57 7.90 9.88 -6.04
N ALA A 58 7.00 10.79 -6.38
CA ALA A 58 6.55 11.87 -5.50
C ALA A 58 5.01 11.87 -5.45
N TYR A 59 4.41 10.80 -4.95
CA TYR A 59 2.96 10.63 -4.96
C TYR A 59 2.38 10.09 -3.66
N THR A 60 1.11 10.42 -3.44
CA THR A 60 0.23 9.80 -2.45
C THR A 60 -0.84 9.01 -3.20
N PHE A 61 -0.95 7.73 -2.91
CA PHE A 61 -2.01 6.86 -3.37
C PHE A 61 -2.97 6.56 -2.23
N GLU A 62 -4.25 6.83 -2.44
CA GLU A 62 -5.30 6.52 -1.48
C GLU A 62 -6.34 5.59 -2.10
N THR A 63 -6.83 4.65 -1.32
CA THR A 63 -7.91 3.76 -1.71
C THR A 63 -8.81 3.45 -0.52
N THR A 64 -10.11 3.34 -0.76
CA THR A 64 -11.09 2.97 0.28
C THR A 64 -11.88 1.76 -0.19
N PRO A 65 -11.45 0.54 0.16
CA PRO A 65 -12.22 -0.69 -0.08
C PRO A 65 -13.60 -0.60 0.59
N LYS A 66 -14.60 -1.22 -0.01
CA LYS A 66 -16.03 -1.06 0.36
C LYS A 66 -16.39 -1.44 1.81
N THR A 67 -15.60 -2.29 2.41
CA THR A 67 -15.86 -2.85 3.75
C THR A 67 -15.00 -2.22 4.83
N GLU A 68 -14.11 -1.26 4.47
CA GLU A 68 -13.02 -0.95 5.39
C GLU A 68 -12.45 0.46 5.21
N THR A 69 -11.62 0.73 6.05
CA THR A 69 -10.82 1.87 6.34
C THR A 69 -9.91 2.25 5.17
N PRO A 70 -9.72 3.54 4.93
CA PRO A 70 -8.82 4.03 3.91
C PRO A 70 -7.40 3.46 4.08
N ILE A 71 -6.78 3.14 2.97
CA ILE A 71 -5.35 2.79 2.88
C ILE A 71 -4.67 3.95 2.18
N THR A 72 -3.66 4.51 2.81
CA THR A 72 -2.86 5.60 2.23
C THR A 72 -1.42 5.14 2.10
N PHE A 73 -0.89 5.16 0.88
CA PHE A 73 0.53 4.94 0.61
C PHE A 73 1.14 6.23 0.08
N VAL A 74 2.27 6.62 0.65
CA VAL A 74 3.03 7.81 0.25
C VAL A 74 4.43 7.39 -0.14
N GLN A 75 4.92 7.91 -1.24
CA GLN A 75 6.30 7.73 -1.68
C GLN A 75 6.91 9.07 -2.07
N TYR A 76 8.14 9.31 -1.61
CA TYR A 76 8.98 10.41 -2.02
C TYR A 76 10.42 9.93 -2.21
N GLY A 77 10.85 9.80 -3.46
CA GLY A 77 12.10 9.14 -3.79
C GLY A 77 12.07 7.63 -3.52
N ASP A 78 13.24 7.04 -3.32
CA ASP A 78 13.41 5.60 -3.05
C ASP A 78 13.42 5.28 -1.55
N ASP A 79 13.79 6.23 -0.72
CA ASP A 79 14.14 6.08 0.69
C ASP A 79 13.11 6.65 1.66
N GLN A 80 12.05 7.28 1.15
CA GLN A 80 10.96 7.79 1.97
C GLN A 80 9.63 7.16 1.53
N LYS A 81 9.08 6.30 2.38
CA LYS A 81 7.82 5.59 2.15
C LYS A 81 6.98 5.57 3.42
N MET A 82 5.68 5.71 3.26
CA MET A 82 4.74 5.62 4.37
C MET A 82 3.50 4.84 3.93
N LEU A 83 3.04 3.93 4.77
CA LEU A 83 1.82 3.17 4.56
C LEU A 83 0.95 3.26 5.81
N SER A 84 -0.16 3.95 5.70
CA SER A 84 -1.16 4.08 6.76
C SER A 84 -2.32 3.13 6.52
N LEU A 85 -2.63 2.35 7.55
CA LEU A 85 -3.72 1.40 7.59
C LEU A 85 -4.58 1.72 8.81
N ASN A 86 -5.87 1.91 8.62
CA ASN A 86 -6.77 1.99 9.75
C ASN A 86 -7.20 0.57 10.14
N VAL A 87 -6.99 0.19 11.37
CA VAL A 87 -7.34 -1.11 11.94
C VAL A 87 -8.25 -0.94 13.14
N GLU A 88 -9.07 -1.93 13.42
CA GLU A 88 -9.85 -1.96 14.64
C GLU A 88 -9.06 -2.67 15.75
N LEU A 89 -8.74 -1.95 16.83
CA LEU A 89 -8.06 -2.47 18.00
C LEU A 89 -8.98 -2.38 19.20
N GLU A 90 -9.31 -3.53 19.78
CA GLU A 90 -10.19 -3.61 20.96
C GLU A 90 -11.54 -2.88 20.77
N GLY A 91 -12.09 -2.91 19.53
CA GLY A 91 -13.33 -2.24 19.17
C GLY A 91 -13.19 -0.74 18.88
N GLN A 92 -11.95 -0.21 18.84
CA GLN A 92 -11.67 1.18 18.51
C GLN A 92 -10.92 1.29 17.17
N PRO A 93 -11.37 2.14 16.24
CA PRO A 93 -10.65 2.41 15.01
C PRO A 93 -9.30 3.10 15.35
N THR A 94 -8.22 2.52 14.91
CA THR A 94 -6.86 3.01 15.15
C THR A 94 -6.07 2.98 13.87
N ALA A 95 -5.40 4.09 13.53
CA ALA A 95 -4.46 4.12 12.44
C ALA A 95 -3.09 3.58 12.90
N ILE A 96 -2.55 2.65 12.12
CA ILE A 96 -1.17 2.19 12.22
C ILE A 96 -0.46 2.65 10.96
N THR A 97 0.70 3.27 11.12
CA THR A 97 1.51 3.73 10.01
C THR A 97 2.90 3.11 10.07
N TYR A 98 3.28 2.41 9.01
CA TYR A 98 4.67 2.04 8.76
C TYR A 98 5.32 3.16 7.97
N MET A 99 6.53 3.56 8.37
CA MET A 99 7.29 4.60 7.69
C MET A 99 8.73 4.12 7.49
N LEU A 100 9.27 4.39 6.32
CA LEU A 100 10.70 4.38 6.02
C LEU A 100 11.11 5.83 5.79
N LYS A 101 12.10 6.32 6.55
CA LYS A 101 12.68 7.64 6.38
C LYS A 101 14.18 7.55 6.67
N ASP A 102 15.00 8.01 5.73
CA ASP A 102 16.46 8.06 5.85
C ASP A 102 17.08 6.69 6.26
N GLY A 103 16.57 5.59 5.70
CA GLY A 103 17.03 4.23 5.97
C GLY A 103 16.54 3.61 7.27
N THR A 104 15.77 4.35 8.09
CA THR A 104 15.20 3.87 9.36
C THR A 104 13.71 3.57 9.20
N TYR A 105 13.29 2.43 9.74
CA TYR A 105 11.88 2.02 9.75
C TYR A 105 11.23 2.37 11.08
N TYR A 106 10.04 2.94 11.00
CA TYR A 106 9.24 3.35 12.14
C TYR A 106 7.86 2.70 12.09
N LEU A 107 7.30 2.46 13.27
CA LEU A 107 5.89 2.13 13.47
C LEU A 107 5.25 3.22 14.31
N LEU A 108 4.25 3.90 13.75
CA LEU A 108 3.47 4.94 14.41
C LEU A 108 2.10 4.38 14.79
N THR A 109 1.61 4.74 15.97
CA THR A 109 0.29 4.41 16.47
C THR A 109 -0.48 5.69 16.77
N ALA A 110 -1.51 5.98 15.97
CA ALA A 110 -2.25 7.23 16.07
C ALA A 110 -3.05 7.35 17.38
N ALA A 111 -3.54 6.24 17.93
CA ALA A 111 -4.32 6.22 19.17
C ALA A 111 -3.56 6.81 20.36
N ASP A 112 -2.29 6.50 20.45
CA ASP A 112 -1.43 6.90 21.58
C ASP A 112 -0.48 8.05 21.20
N LYS A 113 -0.52 8.51 19.95
CA LYS A 113 0.42 9.46 19.37
C LYS A 113 1.88 9.12 19.66
N ASN A 114 2.24 7.85 19.50
CA ASN A 114 3.59 7.38 19.72
C ASN A 114 4.18 6.68 18.51
N TYR A 115 5.52 6.62 18.47
CA TYR A 115 6.25 5.85 17.47
C TYR A 115 7.41 5.09 18.09
N THR A 116 7.84 4.06 17.38
CA THR A 116 9.01 3.26 17.74
C THR A 116 9.81 2.92 16.49
N GLU A 117 11.13 2.80 16.66
CA GLU A 117 11.99 2.29 15.59
C GLU A 117 11.86 0.78 15.49
N LEU A 118 11.84 0.27 14.27
CA LEU A 118 11.79 -1.15 14.00
C LEU A 118 13.20 -1.68 13.72
N SER A 119 13.63 -2.68 14.48
CA SER A 119 14.85 -3.42 14.17
C SER A 119 14.70 -4.22 12.87
N ALA A 120 15.81 -4.57 12.21
CA ALA A 120 15.80 -5.37 10.99
C ALA A 120 15.04 -6.71 11.15
N SER A 121 15.11 -7.32 12.35
CA SER A 121 14.35 -8.54 12.65
C SER A 121 12.85 -8.31 12.72
N GLN A 122 12.40 -7.14 13.18
CA GLN A 122 10.99 -6.76 13.20
C GLN A 122 10.48 -6.41 11.82
N VAL A 123 11.24 -5.64 11.02
CA VAL A 123 10.93 -5.34 9.62
C VAL A 123 10.68 -6.64 8.83
N LYS A 124 11.62 -7.60 8.95
CA LYS A 124 11.46 -8.92 8.31
C LYS A 124 10.26 -9.70 8.81
N LYS A 125 10.03 -9.73 10.12
CA LYS A 125 8.92 -10.46 10.75
C LYS A 125 7.56 -9.87 10.37
N LEU A 126 7.46 -8.55 10.29
CA LEU A 126 6.25 -7.81 9.93
C LEU A 126 6.09 -7.68 8.42
N LYS A 127 7.11 -8.09 7.64
CA LYS A 127 7.13 -8.02 6.17
C LYS A 127 6.90 -6.60 5.65
N VAL A 128 7.47 -5.59 6.31
CA VAL A 128 7.20 -4.19 6.00
C VAL A 128 7.55 -3.85 4.54
N ASP A 129 8.68 -4.38 4.02
CA ASP A 129 9.06 -4.19 2.63
C ASP A 129 8.05 -4.81 1.65
N GLU A 130 7.50 -6.00 1.99
CA GLU A 130 6.43 -6.60 1.18
C GLU A 130 5.17 -5.73 1.20
N LEU A 131 4.84 -5.12 2.35
CA LEU A 131 3.70 -4.20 2.48
C LEU A 131 3.89 -2.97 1.59
N PHE A 132 5.06 -2.32 1.64
CA PHE A 132 5.37 -1.19 0.78
C PHE A 132 5.33 -1.57 -0.71
N ASN A 133 5.96 -2.68 -1.10
CA ASN A 133 5.96 -3.16 -2.48
C ASN A 133 4.56 -3.50 -3.01
N ASN A 134 3.66 -3.94 -2.13
CA ASN A 134 2.28 -4.27 -2.48
C ASN A 134 1.40 -3.02 -2.60
N ALA A 135 1.66 -1.99 -1.81
CA ALA A 135 0.92 -0.73 -1.85
C ALA A 135 1.44 0.23 -2.94
N SER A 136 2.69 0.06 -3.35
CA SER A 136 3.34 0.91 -4.35
C SER A 136 2.75 0.73 -5.75
N LEU A 137 2.66 1.83 -6.49
CA LEU A 137 2.25 1.85 -7.90
C LEU A 137 3.44 1.71 -8.87
N GLU A 138 4.68 1.55 -8.42
CA GLU A 138 5.90 1.51 -9.25
C GLU A 138 5.87 0.45 -10.39
N LYS A 139 5.06 -0.59 -10.25
CA LYS A 139 4.88 -1.61 -11.30
C LYS A 139 3.87 -1.20 -12.37
N PHE A 140 3.08 -0.17 -12.11
CA PHE A 140 1.98 0.21 -13.00
C PHE A 140 2.46 0.79 -14.35
N PRO A 141 3.54 1.56 -14.46
CA PRO A 141 4.08 2.02 -15.75
C PRO A 141 4.39 0.90 -16.76
N ASN A 142 4.50 -0.35 -16.32
CA ASN A 142 4.69 -1.52 -17.20
C ASN A 142 3.38 -2.05 -17.79
N ALA A 143 2.24 -1.43 -17.49
CA ALA A 143 0.96 -1.89 -18.01
C ALA A 143 0.78 -1.51 -19.49
N SER A 144 0.04 -2.35 -20.21
CA SER A 144 -0.34 -2.13 -21.60
C SER A 144 -1.78 -1.64 -21.67
N TYR A 145 -2.03 -0.63 -22.49
CA TYR A 145 -3.37 -0.14 -22.78
C TYR A 145 -4.21 -1.19 -23.51
N MET A 146 -5.47 -1.35 -23.12
CA MET A 146 -6.40 -2.31 -23.70
C MET A 146 -7.60 -1.66 -24.39
N GLY A 147 -7.99 -0.45 -23.98
CA GLY A 147 -9.16 0.23 -24.54
C GLY A 147 -9.74 1.30 -23.63
N THR A 148 -10.68 2.05 -24.14
CA THR A 148 -11.44 3.08 -23.43
C THR A 148 -12.93 2.97 -23.74
N GLY A 149 -13.75 3.65 -22.94
CA GLY A 149 -15.18 3.77 -23.14
C GLY A 149 -15.83 4.59 -22.03
N THR A 150 -17.16 4.55 -21.96
CA THR A 150 -17.93 5.20 -20.89
C THR A 150 -18.70 4.17 -20.07
N SER A 151 -19.00 4.52 -18.82
CA SER A 151 -19.78 3.69 -17.92
C SER A 151 -20.50 4.55 -16.88
N THR A 152 -21.74 4.21 -16.56
CA THR A 152 -22.51 4.91 -15.53
C THR A 152 -22.30 4.25 -14.16
N ILE A 153 -21.97 5.06 -13.17
CA ILE A 153 -21.84 4.66 -11.77
C ILE A 153 -22.77 5.54 -10.92
N SER A 154 -23.75 4.96 -10.28
CA SER A 154 -24.73 5.69 -9.45
C SER A 154 -25.41 6.87 -10.18
N GLY A 155 -25.67 6.73 -11.50
CA GLY A 155 -26.32 7.75 -12.31
C GLY A 155 -25.39 8.80 -12.92
N VAL A 156 -24.09 8.75 -12.60
CA VAL A 156 -23.06 9.64 -13.17
C VAL A 156 -22.27 8.89 -14.22
N GLU A 157 -22.01 9.52 -15.38
CA GLU A 157 -21.18 8.97 -16.44
C GLU A 157 -19.70 9.22 -16.15
N TYR A 158 -18.89 8.20 -16.39
CA TYR A 158 -17.44 8.21 -16.26
C TYR A 158 -16.80 7.70 -17.55
N THR A 159 -15.73 8.35 -17.98
CA THR A 159 -14.82 7.77 -18.97
C THR A 159 -13.95 6.73 -18.28
N TYR A 160 -13.66 5.62 -18.94
CA TYR A 160 -12.72 4.66 -18.38
C TYR A 160 -11.62 4.29 -19.36
N GLU A 161 -10.49 3.87 -18.82
CA GLU A 161 -9.38 3.25 -19.53
C GLU A 161 -9.05 1.90 -18.89
N ASP A 162 -8.84 0.89 -19.76
CA ASP A 162 -8.48 -0.48 -19.35
C ASP A 162 -6.99 -0.73 -19.58
N TYR A 163 -6.32 -1.32 -18.61
CA TYR A 163 -4.91 -1.66 -18.66
C TYR A 163 -4.65 -3.08 -18.19
N PHE A 164 -3.71 -3.77 -18.85
CA PHE A 164 -3.17 -5.05 -18.44
C PHE A 164 -1.74 -4.90 -17.94
N ASN A 165 -1.47 -5.26 -16.71
CA ASN A 165 -0.13 -5.26 -16.17
C ASN A 165 0.46 -6.67 -16.24
N PRO A 166 1.44 -6.94 -17.12
CA PRO A 166 2.01 -8.26 -17.31
C PRO A 166 2.87 -8.74 -16.12
N LEU A 167 3.42 -7.82 -15.32
CA LEU A 167 4.26 -8.19 -14.16
C LEU A 167 3.44 -8.83 -13.04
N VAL A 168 2.18 -8.46 -12.90
CA VAL A 168 1.28 -8.95 -11.87
C VAL A 168 0.08 -9.72 -12.43
N GLN A 169 0.01 -9.88 -13.76
CA GLN A 169 -1.05 -10.60 -14.47
C GLN A 169 -2.46 -10.09 -14.12
N VAL A 170 -2.63 -8.78 -14.02
CA VAL A 170 -3.89 -8.14 -13.60
C VAL A 170 -4.39 -7.20 -14.69
N LYS A 171 -5.69 -7.27 -14.95
CA LYS A 171 -6.43 -6.32 -15.77
C LYS A 171 -7.22 -5.39 -14.88
N ASN A 172 -7.01 -4.10 -15.00
CA ASN A 172 -7.71 -3.07 -14.24
C ASN A 172 -8.39 -2.08 -15.17
N ARG A 173 -9.54 -1.57 -14.72
CA ARG A 173 -10.27 -0.46 -15.29
C ARG A 173 -10.16 0.72 -14.35
N TYR A 174 -9.77 1.87 -14.88
CA TYR A 174 -9.67 3.14 -14.17
C TYR A 174 -10.75 4.08 -14.70
N TYR A 175 -11.46 4.73 -13.80
CA TYR A 175 -12.60 5.60 -14.12
C TYR A 175 -12.27 7.05 -13.79
N PHE A 176 -12.56 7.91 -14.74
CA PHE A 176 -12.31 9.34 -14.69
C PHE A 176 -13.64 10.10 -14.77
N ASP A 177 -13.79 11.13 -13.94
CA ASP A 177 -14.94 12.02 -14.02
C ASP A 177 -14.90 12.94 -15.23
N GLU A 178 -15.84 13.88 -15.33
CA GLU A 178 -15.95 14.84 -16.45
C GLU A 178 -14.73 15.77 -16.56
N ASP A 179 -14.03 16.03 -15.46
CA ASP A 179 -12.81 16.84 -15.41
C ASP A 179 -11.55 16.00 -15.71
N GLY A 180 -11.68 14.71 -16.01
CA GLY A 180 -10.57 13.80 -16.24
C GLY A 180 -9.85 13.35 -14.97
N LYS A 181 -10.45 13.56 -13.81
CA LYS A 181 -9.88 13.15 -12.51
C LYS A 181 -10.16 11.67 -12.25
N LEU A 182 -9.11 10.93 -11.90
CA LEU A 182 -9.21 9.53 -11.47
C LEU A 182 -10.02 9.43 -10.16
N THR A 183 -11.10 8.65 -10.20
CA THR A 183 -12.04 8.50 -9.06
C THR A 183 -12.23 7.08 -8.59
N TYR A 184 -12.22 6.11 -9.51
CA TYR A 184 -12.40 4.71 -9.17
C TYR A 184 -11.46 3.81 -9.95
N MET A 185 -11.19 2.65 -9.39
CA MET A 185 -10.63 1.52 -10.11
C MET A 185 -11.46 0.26 -9.90
N ALA A 186 -11.38 -0.69 -10.83
CA ALA A 186 -11.98 -2.00 -10.70
C ALA A 186 -11.11 -3.05 -11.39
N ARG A 187 -11.04 -4.25 -10.83
CA ARG A 187 -10.40 -5.38 -11.48
C ARG A 187 -11.30 -5.96 -12.54
N ILE A 188 -10.73 -6.37 -13.68
CA ILE A 188 -11.40 -7.12 -14.73
C ILE A 188 -10.93 -8.58 -14.62
N ASN A 189 -11.87 -9.52 -14.48
CA ASN A 189 -11.53 -10.94 -14.41
C ASN A 189 -11.26 -11.52 -15.82
N ASP A 190 -10.82 -12.77 -15.91
CA ASP A 190 -10.48 -13.44 -17.16
C ASP A 190 -11.69 -13.60 -18.13
N LYS A 191 -12.91 -13.52 -17.60
CA LYS A 191 -14.15 -13.55 -18.42
C LYS A 191 -14.56 -12.15 -18.88
N GLY A 192 -13.74 -11.13 -18.66
CA GLY A 192 -14.03 -9.73 -19.00
C GLY A 192 -15.04 -9.04 -18.08
N LYS A 193 -15.46 -9.69 -16.99
CA LYS A 193 -16.39 -9.09 -16.03
C LYS A 193 -15.65 -8.11 -15.13
N VAL A 194 -16.15 -6.88 -15.07
CA VAL A 194 -15.67 -5.84 -14.16
C VAL A 194 -16.15 -6.14 -12.74
N GLY A 195 -15.22 -6.12 -11.80
CA GLY A 195 -15.48 -6.33 -10.39
C GLY A 195 -16.05 -5.10 -9.67
N GLN A 196 -15.89 -5.11 -8.35
CA GLN A 196 -16.28 -3.97 -7.51
C GLN A 196 -15.44 -2.74 -7.89
N LYS A 197 -16.10 -1.59 -7.95
CA LYS A 197 -15.46 -0.29 -8.10
C LYS A 197 -14.98 0.20 -6.74
N ILE A 198 -13.73 0.57 -6.66
CA ILE A 198 -13.05 0.99 -5.43
C ILE A 198 -12.66 2.45 -5.63
N PRO A 199 -13.04 3.38 -4.75
CA PRO A 199 -12.56 4.76 -4.80
C PRO A 199 -11.04 4.79 -4.71
N VAL A 200 -10.42 5.58 -5.56
CA VAL A 200 -8.96 5.79 -5.59
C VAL A 200 -8.61 7.24 -5.91
N SER A 201 -7.47 7.68 -5.40
CA SER A 201 -6.83 8.92 -5.83
C SER A 201 -5.32 8.74 -5.91
N VAL A 202 -4.69 9.47 -6.82
CA VAL A 202 -3.24 9.61 -6.91
C VAL A 202 -2.97 11.10 -6.95
N LEU A 203 -2.23 11.60 -5.98
CA LEU A 203 -1.95 13.02 -5.79
C LEU A 203 -0.45 13.23 -5.70
N GLU A 204 0.02 14.39 -6.12
CA GLU A 204 1.39 14.81 -5.84
C GLU A 204 1.63 14.89 -4.33
N THR A 205 2.82 14.50 -3.89
CA THR A 205 3.21 14.59 -2.48
C THR A 205 4.39 15.53 -2.27
N ASN A 206 4.50 16.00 -1.03
CA ASN A 206 5.59 16.85 -0.57
C ASN A 206 6.37 16.10 0.53
N PRO A 207 7.71 16.19 0.58
CA PRO A 207 8.53 15.50 1.59
C PRO A 207 8.16 15.86 3.04
N THR A 208 7.55 17.03 3.27
CA THR A 208 7.12 17.45 4.62
C THR A 208 6.09 16.52 5.27
N VAL A 209 5.40 15.64 4.50
CA VAL A 209 4.49 14.64 5.07
C VAL A 209 5.22 13.65 5.99
N PHE A 210 6.53 13.46 5.78
CA PHE A 210 7.37 12.61 6.62
C PHE A 210 7.84 13.28 7.91
N ASP A 211 7.53 14.56 8.10
CA ASP A 211 7.82 15.29 9.34
C ASP A 211 6.77 15.03 10.43
N VAL A 212 5.75 14.21 10.12
CA VAL A 212 4.75 13.74 11.07
C VAL A 212 5.35 13.09 12.33
N LEU A 213 6.57 12.55 12.26
CA LEU A 213 7.30 12.07 13.44
C LEU A 213 7.45 13.12 14.54
N ASN A 214 7.51 14.41 14.18
CA ASN A 214 7.62 15.51 15.13
C ASN A 214 6.35 15.72 15.99
N GLU A 215 5.24 15.08 15.59
CA GLU A 215 3.95 15.15 16.28
C GLU A 215 3.73 13.96 17.23
N TYR A 216 4.66 12.99 17.24
CA TYR A 216 4.56 11.74 17.96
C TYR A 216 5.66 11.63 19.02
N GLU A 217 5.39 10.94 20.12
CA GLU A 217 6.35 10.65 21.18
C GLU A 217 7.11 9.36 20.89
N PHE A 218 8.43 9.39 21.00
CA PHE A 218 9.26 8.20 20.85
C PHE A 218 9.10 7.29 22.08
N ILE A 219 8.83 6.00 21.82
CA ILE A 219 8.79 4.96 22.85
C ILE A 219 9.84 3.91 22.55
N GLU A 220 10.81 3.76 23.46
CA GLU A 220 11.77 2.68 23.38
C GLU A 220 11.06 1.34 23.60
N GLN A 221 11.22 0.41 22.68
CA GLN A 221 10.69 -0.95 22.88
C GLN A 221 11.51 -1.68 23.95
N ALA A 222 10.85 -2.07 25.01
CA ALA A 222 11.48 -2.93 26.02
C ALA A 222 12.06 -4.20 25.34
N PRO A 223 13.32 -4.56 25.64
CA PRO A 223 13.95 -5.74 25.08
C PRO A 223 13.09 -6.98 25.38
N VAL A 224 12.83 -7.80 24.34
CA VAL A 224 12.09 -9.04 24.47
C VAL A 224 12.95 -10.01 25.29
N THR A 225 12.81 -9.99 26.61
CA THR A 225 13.44 -10.98 27.47
C THR A 225 12.81 -12.35 27.17
N LYS A 226 13.60 -13.26 26.57
CA LYS A 226 13.22 -14.67 26.50
C LYS A 226 13.06 -15.16 27.95
N LYS A 227 11.83 -15.44 28.39
CA LYS A 227 11.61 -16.21 29.60
C LYS A 227 12.34 -17.54 29.42
N ALA A 228 13.42 -17.74 30.15
CA ALA A 228 14.03 -19.05 30.30
C ALA A 228 12.93 -19.99 30.86
N ASN A 229 12.55 -21.00 30.07
CA ASN A 229 11.70 -22.07 30.57
C ASN A 229 12.47 -22.81 31.65
N GLY A 230 12.25 -22.43 32.92
CA GLY A 230 12.71 -23.17 34.06
C GLY A 230 12.01 -24.53 34.09
N VAL A 231 12.70 -25.55 33.63
CA VAL A 231 12.33 -26.93 33.86
C VAL A 231 12.59 -27.20 35.36
N THR A 232 11.52 -27.17 36.15
CA THR A 232 11.57 -27.62 37.56
C THR A 232 11.48 -29.15 37.53
N THR A 233 12.62 -29.82 37.57
CA THR A 233 12.67 -31.25 37.90
C THR A 233 12.26 -31.43 39.39
N ARG A 234 11.05 -31.92 39.61
CA ARG A 234 10.66 -32.46 40.92
C ARG A 234 11.43 -33.76 41.13
N LYS A 235 12.38 -33.76 42.10
CA LYS A 235 12.89 -34.98 42.70
C LYS A 235 11.77 -35.61 43.53
N ALA A 236 11.40 -36.85 43.17
CA ALA A 236 10.60 -37.71 44.03
C ALA A 236 11.48 -38.21 45.17
N SER A 237 10.97 -38.10 46.39
CA SER A 237 11.47 -38.79 47.60
C SER A 237 10.60 -40.00 47.85
#